data_3f9d0d0e22e988e5d2da1df98d206570
#
_entry.id   3f9d0d0e22e988e5d2da1df98d206570
#
_cell.length_a   1.000
_cell.length_b   1.000
_cell.length_c   1.000
_cell.angle_alpha   90.00
_cell.angle_beta   90.00
_cell.angle_gamma   90.00
#
_symmetry.space_group_name_H-M   'P 1'
#
loop_
_entity.id
_entity.type
_entity.pdbx_description
1 polymer ?
#
loop_
_entity_poly.entity_id
_entity_poly.type
_entity_poly.pdbx_seq_one_letter_code
_entity_poly.pdbx_strand_id
1 'polypeptide(L)'
;METKFGNAELWGNGYYYITSTAEGNFKQLLHRLIFEDFYGAIPEGCVIHHKDGNKTNNCIMNLQLLTESEHHRQHSVGENNPFYGRKHSEETKRKIGEKSKGRMFKDYPRIIKAGSANGIKMYGLIHNKKVIRRSKYKERLEPYLEE
;
A
#
# COMPACT_ATOMS: atom_id res chain seq x y z
N MET A 1 -17.48 -26.09 12.54
CA MET A 1 -16.43 -27.01 12.05
C MET A 1 -15.45 -27.26 13.19
N GLU A 2 -15.21 -28.51 13.51
CA GLU A 2 -14.27 -28.87 14.58
C GLU A 2 -12.83 -28.80 14.03
N THR A 3 -11.93 -28.18 14.78
CA THR A 3 -10.51 -28.01 14.43
C THR A 3 -9.65 -28.33 15.66
N LYS A 4 -8.35 -28.50 15.49
CA LYS A 4 -7.43 -28.70 16.64
C LYS A 4 -7.36 -27.47 17.57
N PHE A 5 -7.85 -26.33 17.14
CA PHE A 5 -7.92 -25.08 17.93
C PHE A 5 -9.29 -24.90 18.61
N GLY A 6 -10.25 -25.80 18.38
CA GLY A 6 -11.61 -25.71 18.86
C GLY A 6 -12.65 -25.59 17.75
N ASN A 7 -13.86 -25.19 18.10
CA ASN A 7 -14.95 -25.03 17.15
C ASN A 7 -14.82 -23.74 16.37
N ALA A 8 -14.69 -23.85 15.05
CA ALA A 8 -14.65 -22.71 14.13
C ALA A 8 -16.03 -22.38 13.61
N GLU A 9 -16.43 -21.11 13.70
CA GLU A 9 -17.67 -20.56 13.20
C GLU A 9 -17.41 -19.62 12.03
N LEU A 10 -18.21 -19.77 10.95
CA LEU A 10 -18.14 -18.87 9.81
C LEU A 10 -18.94 -17.58 10.10
N TRP A 11 -18.28 -16.44 9.98
CA TRP A 11 -18.91 -15.14 10.20
C TRP A 11 -19.32 -14.44 8.90
N GLY A 12 -20.19 -13.43 9.02
CA GLY A 12 -20.73 -12.68 7.88
C GLY A 12 -19.69 -11.98 7.00
N ASN A 13 -18.46 -11.79 7.49
CA ASN A 13 -17.31 -11.27 6.72
C ASN A 13 -16.56 -12.34 5.89
N GLY A 14 -17.03 -13.61 5.95
CA GLY A 14 -16.51 -14.73 5.20
C GLY A 14 -15.30 -15.43 5.84
N TYR A 15 -14.89 -15.06 7.04
CA TYR A 15 -13.79 -15.73 7.76
C TYR A 15 -14.31 -16.67 8.83
N TYR A 16 -13.53 -17.73 9.10
CA TYR A 16 -13.72 -18.58 10.27
C TYR A 16 -13.04 -17.99 11.49
N TYR A 17 -13.78 -18.00 12.60
CA TYR A 17 -13.29 -17.58 13.92
C TYR A 17 -13.35 -18.73 14.90
N ILE A 18 -12.33 -18.82 15.77
CA ILE A 18 -12.34 -19.62 16.97
C ILE A 18 -12.74 -18.72 18.13
N THR A 19 -13.75 -19.12 18.89
CA THR A 19 -14.16 -18.47 20.12
C THR A 19 -13.66 -19.28 21.30
N SER A 20 -12.72 -18.76 22.09
CA SER A 20 -12.29 -19.38 23.34
C SER A 20 -13.07 -18.73 24.49
N THR A 21 -13.72 -19.56 25.29
CA THR A 21 -14.43 -19.15 26.51
C THR A 21 -13.61 -19.37 27.78
N ALA A 22 -12.47 -20.06 27.67
CA ALA A 22 -11.67 -20.47 28.84
C ALA A 22 -10.82 -19.31 29.43
N GLU A 23 -10.47 -18.30 28.63
CA GLU A 23 -9.62 -17.17 29.02
C GLU A 23 -10.25 -15.79 28.74
N GLY A 24 -11.57 -15.73 28.70
CA GLY A 24 -12.32 -14.55 28.25
C GLY A 24 -12.70 -14.65 26.76
N ASN A 25 -13.70 -13.90 26.35
CA ASN A 25 -14.27 -13.92 24.98
C ASN A 25 -13.27 -13.43 23.91
N PHE A 26 -12.16 -14.16 23.70
CA PHE A 26 -11.21 -13.90 22.65
C PHE A 26 -11.67 -14.56 21.34
N LYS A 27 -11.82 -13.74 20.32
CA LYS A 27 -12.09 -14.19 18.96
C LYS A 27 -10.81 -14.14 18.16
N GLN A 28 -10.38 -15.28 17.65
CA GLN A 28 -9.19 -15.37 16.80
C GLN A 28 -9.56 -15.90 15.43
N LEU A 29 -8.93 -15.36 14.41
CA LEU A 29 -9.12 -15.79 13.03
C LEU A 29 -8.42 -17.14 12.81
N LEU A 30 -9.17 -18.14 12.34
CA LEU A 30 -8.66 -19.51 12.16
C LEU A 30 -7.42 -19.57 11.26
N HIS A 31 -7.40 -18.84 10.15
CA HIS A 31 -6.25 -18.84 9.24
C HIS A 31 -4.96 -18.29 9.88
N ARG A 32 -5.08 -17.33 10.84
CA ARG A 32 -3.92 -16.84 11.59
C ARG A 32 -3.40 -17.91 12.54
N LEU A 33 -4.29 -18.57 13.28
CA LEU A 33 -3.91 -19.68 14.17
C LEU A 33 -3.20 -20.81 13.43
N ILE A 34 -3.73 -21.19 12.26
CA ILE A 34 -3.12 -22.22 11.41
C ILE A 34 -1.73 -21.79 10.96
N PHE A 35 -1.58 -20.53 10.54
CA PHE A 35 -0.30 -20.00 10.07
C PHE A 35 0.72 -19.93 11.20
N GLU A 36 0.32 -19.42 12.36
CA GLU A 36 1.19 -19.28 13.55
C GLU A 36 1.64 -20.64 14.10
N ASP A 37 0.77 -21.64 14.07
CA ASP A 37 1.09 -23.00 14.47
C ASP A 37 2.13 -23.66 13.54
N PHE A 38 2.14 -23.31 12.26
CA PHE A 38 3.00 -23.94 11.27
C PHE A 38 4.33 -23.21 11.10
N TYR A 39 4.31 -21.86 11.11
CA TYR A 39 5.46 -21.01 10.80
C TYR A 39 5.93 -20.13 11.96
N GLY A 40 5.20 -20.13 13.08
CA GLY A 40 5.47 -19.26 14.22
C GLY A 40 4.76 -17.92 14.15
N ALA A 41 5.06 -17.05 15.11
CA ALA A 41 4.37 -15.77 15.29
C ALA A 41 4.39 -14.88 14.03
N ILE A 42 3.24 -14.29 13.74
CA ILE A 42 3.08 -13.33 12.63
C ILE A 42 3.72 -12.00 13.04
N PRO A 43 4.72 -11.49 12.29
CA PRO A 43 5.35 -10.21 12.58
C PRO A 43 4.35 -9.05 12.56
N GLU A 44 4.64 -8.00 13.34
CA GLU A 44 3.86 -6.77 13.32
C GLU A 44 3.86 -6.11 11.92
N GLY A 45 2.72 -5.55 11.49
CA GLY A 45 2.56 -4.97 10.15
C GLY A 45 2.41 -6.00 9.03
N CYS A 46 2.29 -7.31 9.37
CA CYS A 46 2.04 -8.37 8.41
C CYS A 46 0.63 -8.94 8.53
N VAL A 47 0.10 -9.38 7.38
CA VAL A 47 -1.21 -10.00 7.25
C VAL A 47 -1.11 -11.35 6.55
N ILE A 48 -2.07 -12.24 6.83
CA ILE A 48 -2.19 -13.51 6.13
C ILE A 48 -3.20 -13.37 5.00
N HIS A 49 -2.74 -13.63 3.78
CA HIS A 49 -3.50 -13.54 2.55
C HIS A 49 -3.87 -14.93 2.04
N HIS A 50 -5.11 -15.08 1.53
CA HIS A 50 -5.56 -16.27 0.83
C HIS A 50 -5.23 -16.16 -0.65
N LYS A 51 -4.31 -16.98 -1.17
CA LYS A 51 -3.82 -16.90 -2.56
C LYS A 51 -4.93 -17.05 -3.61
N ASP A 52 -5.94 -17.88 -3.32
CA ASP A 52 -7.09 -18.11 -4.17
C ASP A 52 -8.23 -17.09 -3.97
N GLY A 53 -8.07 -16.13 -3.04
CA GLY A 53 -9.10 -15.18 -2.65
C GLY A 53 -10.26 -15.77 -1.84
N ASN A 54 -10.28 -17.10 -1.62
CA ASN A 54 -11.33 -17.77 -0.86
C ASN A 54 -10.99 -17.80 0.63
N LYS A 55 -11.64 -16.95 1.40
CA LYS A 55 -11.44 -16.79 2.86
C LYS A 55 -11.79 -18.03 3.68
N THR A 56 -12.52 -18.97 3.11
CA THR A 56 -12.90 -20.22 3.77
C THR A 56 -11.86 -21.34 3.57
N ASN A 57 -10.97 -21.18 2.58
CA ASN A 57 -9.92 -22.16 2.29
C ASN A 57 -8.68 -21.89 3.16
N ASN A 58 -8.70 -22.42 4.37
CA ASN A 58 -7.62 -22.26 5.37
C ASN A 58 -6.51 -23.31 5.24
N CYS A 59 -6.37 -23.97 4.07
CA CYS A 59 -5.23 -24.84 3.79
C CYS A 59 -3.93 -24.04 3.89
N ILE A 60 -2.92 -24.55 4.62
CA ILE A 60 -1.65 -23.86 4.84
C ILE A 60 -0.94 -23.47 3.52
N MET A 61 -1.06 -24.31 2.49
CA MET A 61 -0.49 -24.03 1.15
C MET A 61 -1.14 -22.85 0.44
N ASN A 62 -2.39 -22.51 0.84
CA ASN A 62 -3.14 -21.38 0.33
C ASN A 62 -2.86 -20.07 1.09
N LEU A 63 -2.25 -20.15 2.27
CA LEU A 63 -1.97 -19.00 3.12
C LEU A 63 -0.59 -18.40 2.79
N GLN A 64 -0.51 -17.09 2.75
CA GLN A 64 0.71 -16.34 2.46
C GLN A 64 0.86 -15.16 3.43
N LEU A 65 2.05 -15.03 4.01
CA LEU A 65 2.42 -13.87 4.80
C LEU A 65 2.81 -12.73 3.85
N LEU A 66 2.19 -11.59 4.04
CA LEU A 66 2.47 -10.35 3.29
C LEU A 66 2.55 -9.18 4.26
N THR A 67 3.33 -8.17 3.92
CA THR A 67 3.18 -6.85 4.53
C THR A 67 1.86 -6.21 4.11
N GLU A 68 1.33 -5.28 4.89
CA GLU A 68 0.11 -4.54 4.51
C GLU A 68 0.23 -3.88 3.14
N SER A 69 1.40 -3.31 2.83
CA SER A 69 1.67 -2.67 1.54
C SER A 69 1.61 -3.65 0.37
N GLU A 70 2.18 -4.85 0.53
CA GLU A 70 2.13 -5.91 -0.49
C GLU A 70 0.70 -6.43 -0.67
N HIS A 71 -0.02 -6.64 0.43
CA HIS A 71 -1.42 -7.06 0.40
C HIS A 71 -2.30 -6.05 -0.34
N HIS A 72 -2.18 -4.75 -0.01
CA HIS A 72 -2.89 -3.69 -0.74
C HIS A 72 -2.52 -3.65 -2.23
N ARG A 73 -1.24 -3.87 -2.56
CA ARG A 73 -0.81 -3.91 -3.96
C ARG A 73 -1.48 -5.05 -4.72
N GLN A 74 -1.60 -6.26 -4.15
CA GLN A 74 -2.24 -7.40 -4.81
C GLN A 74 -3.70 -7.12 -5.17
N HIS A 75 -4.43 -6.38 -4.31
CA HIS A 75 -5.83 -6.04 -4.54
C HIS A 75 -6.04 -4.75 -5.34
N SER A 76 -4.99 -3.94 -5.54
CA SER A 76 -5.10 -2.61 -6.16
C SER A 76 -4.45 -2.50 -7.53
N VAL A 77 -3.82 -3.56 -8.05
CA VAL A 77 -3.10 -3.53 -9.32
C VAL A 77 -3.85 -4.29 -10.42
N GLY A 78 -3.83 -3.73 -11.63
CA GLY A 78 -4.42 -4.37 -12.82
C GLY A 78 -5.92 -4.62 -12.65
N GLU A 79 -6.38 -5.76 -13.14
CA GLU A 79 -7.80 -6.16 -13.14
C GLU A 79 -8.39 -6.34 -11.74
N ASN A 80 -7.56 -6.56 -10.73
CA ASN A 80 -7.99 -6.62 -9.33
C ASN A 80 -8.37 -5.26 -8.75
N ASN A 81 -8.02 -4.16 -9.43
CA ASN A 81 -8.43 -2.83 -9.02
C ASN A 81 -9.88 -2.57 -9.45
N PRO A 82 -10.82 -2.27 -8.53
CA PRO A 82 -12.22 -1.96 -8.87
C PRO A 82 -12.38 -0.81 -9.86
N PHE A 83 -11.35 0.04 -10.00
CA PHE A 83 -11.32 1.17 -10.93
C PHE A 83 -10.48 0.90 -12.19
N TYR A 84 -9.97 -0.33 -12.36
CA TYR A 84 -9.19 -0.69 -13.56
C TYR A 84 -9.99 -0.46 -14.83
N GLY A 85 -9.40 0.22 -15.80
CA GLY A 85 -10.06 0.56 -17.07
C GLY A 85 -11.14 1.64 -16.99
N ARG A 86 -11.56 2.07 -15.78
CA ARG A 86 -12.52 3.16 -15.61
C ARG A 86 -11.84 4.52 -15.72
N LYS A 87 -12.45 5.42 -16.48
CA LYS A 87 -12.03 6.83 -16.54
C LYS A 87 -12.98 7.64 -15.65
N HIS A 88 -12.44 8.61 -14.95
CA HIS A 88 -13.28 9.58 -14.25
C HIS A 88 -14.20 10.30 -15.24
N SER A 89 -15.44 10.55 -14.84
CA SER A 89 -16.38 11.38 -15.60
C SER A 89 -15.79 12.79 -15.78
N GLU A 90 -16.20 13.50 -16.82
CA GLU A 90 -15.70 14.87 -17.09
C GLU A 90 -16.00 15.81 -15.91
N GLU A 91 -17.15 15.63 -15.26
CA GLU A 91 -17.46 16.37 -14.03
C GLU A 91 -16.47 16.10 -12.89
N THR A 92 -16.12 14.82 -12.67
CA THR A 92 -15.13 14.44 -11.65
C THR A 92 -13.75 15.00 -11.99
N LYS A 93 -13.34 14.93 -13.26
CA LYS A 93 -12.07 15.53 -13.74
C LYS A 93 -12.04 17.03 -13.50
N ARG A 94 -13.16 17.72 -13.79
CA ARG A 94 -13.29 19.16 -13.54
C ARG A 94 -13.14 19.47 -12.05
N LYS A 95 -13.84 18.75 -11.17
CA LYS A 95 -13.75 18.93 -9.70
C LYS A 95 -12.32 18.68 -9.16
N ILE A 96 -11.64 17.64 -9.67
CA ILE A 96 -10.22 17.37 -9.33
C ILE A 96 -9.34 18.52 -9.80
N GLY A 97 -9.54 19.00 -11.04
CA GLY A 97 -8.79 20.12 -11.61
C GLY A 97 -8.98 21.41 -10.81
N GLU A 98 -10.20 21.73 -10.39
CA GLU A 98 -10.53 22.91 -9.58
C GLU A 98 -9.86 22.85 -8.20
N LYS A 99 -9.96 21.69 -7.51
CA LYS A 99 -9.27 21.47 -6.23
C LYS A 99 -7.74 21.52 -6.35
N SER A 100 -7.20 21.12 -7.50
CA SER A 100 -5.75 21.17 -7.75
C SER A 100 -5.25 22.57 -8.02
N LYS A 101 -6.07 23.44 -8.64
CA LYS A 101 -5.73 24.84 -8.88
C LYS A 101 -5.53 25.64 -7.58
N GLY A 102 -6.22 25.28 -6.50
CA GLY A 102 -6.08 25.90 -5.18
C GLY A 102 -4.93 25.36 -4.33
N ARG A 103 -4.31 24.26 -4.73
CA ARG A 103 -3.09 23.78 -4.05
C ARG A 103 -1.92 24.66 -4.50
N MET A 104 -1.68 25.71 -3.73
CA MET A 104 -0.38 26.37 -3.77
C MET A 104 0.65 25.28 -3.45
N PHE A 105 1.47 24.92 -4.44
CA PHE A 105 2.72 24.24 -4.13
C PHE A 105 3.41 25.15 -3.13
N LYS A 106 3.57 24.66 -1.88
CA LYS A 106 4.42 25.36 -0.93
C LYS A 106 5.72 25.64 -1.67
N ASP A 107 6.10 26.89 -1.71
CA ASP A 107 7.26 27.38 -2.47
C ASP A 107 8.56 27.00 -1.76
N TYR A 108 8.79 25.68 -1.65
CA TYR A 108 10.07 25.17 -1.20
C TYR A 108 11.00 24.98 -2.41
N PRO A 109 12.27 25.35 -2.27
CA PRO A 109 13.29 24.99 -3.27
C PRO A 109 13.26 23.49 -3.50
N ARG A 110 13.27 23.06 -4.73
CA ARG A 110 13.28 21.63 -5.08
C ARG A 110 14.17 21.34 -6.27
N ILE A 111 14.77 20.17 -6.27
CA ILE A 111 15.60 19.73 -7.38
C ILE A 111 14.74 18.93 -8.36
N ILE A 112 14.79 19.32 -9.63
CA ILE A 112 14.14 18.61 -10.72
C ILE A 112 15.14 18.08 -11.73
N LYS A 113 14.73 17.08 -12.51
CA LYS A 113 15.45 16.70 -13.74
C LYS A 113 15.20 17.79 -14.79
N ALA A 114 16.23 18.52 -15.17
CA ALA A 114 16.14 19.64 -16.10
C ALA A 114 16.46 19.26 -17.55
N GLY A 115 16.35 17.98 -17.91
CA GLY A 115 16.66 17.46 -19.25
C GLY A 115 18.09 16.94 -19.35
N SER A 116 18.60 16.87 -20.58
CA SER A 116 20.00 16.50 -20.86
C SER A 116 20.63 17.48 -21.83
N ALA A 117 21.90 17.78 -21.62
CA ALA A 117 22.72 18.54 -22.57
C ALA A 117 23.92 17.68 -22.95
N ASN A 118 24.14 17.47 -24.24
CA ASN A 118 25.22 16.61 -24.78
C ASN A 118 25.26 15.22 -24.15
N GLY A 119 24.07 14.58 -23.98
CA GLY A 119 23.94 13.26 -23.36
C GLY A 119 24.11 13.22 -21.83
N ILE A 120 24.41 14.32 -21.20
CA ILE A 120 24.58 14.42 -19.75
C ILE A 120 23.27 14.84 -19.10
N LYS A 121 22.77 14.06 -18.12
CA LYS A 121 21.59 14.40 -17.33
C LYS A 121 21.86 15.68 -16.53
N MET A 122 20.98 16.64 -16.63
CA MET A 122 21.04 17.91 -15.90
C MET A 122 19.97 17.97 -14.82
N TYR A 123 20.31 18.57 -13.70
CA TYR A 123 19.41 18.86 -12.58
C TYR A 123 19.26 20.38 -12.43
N GLY A 124 18.07 20.81 -12.06
CA GLY A 124 17.79 22.22 -11.81
C GLY A 124 17.18 22.42 -10.43
N LEU A 125 17.70 23.36 -9.66
CA LEU A 125 17.06 23.86 -8.45
C LEU A 125 15.98 24.87 -8.87
N ILE A 126 14.73 24.60 -8.48
CA ILE A 126 13.59 25.47 -8.76
C ILE A 126 13.06 26.06 -7.45
N HIS A 127 12.84 27.37 -7.47
CA HIS A 127 12.09 28.09 -6.45
C HIS A 127 11.19 29.11 -7.14
N ASN A 128 9.96 29.28 -6.65
CA ASN A 128 8.97 30.21 -7.23
C ASN A 128 8.78 30.04 -8.75
N LYS A 129 8.72 28.75 -9.20
CA LYS A 129 8.60 28.36 -10.62
C LYS A 129 9.77 28.79 -11.52
N LYS A 130 10.84 29.36 -10.97
CA LYS A 130 12.03 29.75 -11.72
C LYS A 130 13.17 28.77 -11.42
N VAL A 131 13.94 28.43 -12.45
CA VAL A 131 15.19 27.68 -12.28
C VAL A 131 16.24 28.65 -11.77
N ILE A 132 16.71 28.44 -10.54
CA ILE A 132 17.71 29.29 -9.89
C ILE A 132 19.11 28.82 -10.24
N ARG A 133 19.34 27.50 -10.21
CA ARG A 133 20.62 26.87 -10.49
C ARG A 133 20.47 25.61 -11.31
N ARG A 134 21.51 25.29 -12.10
CA ARG A 134 21.59 24.02 -12.84
C ARG A 134 22.92 23.32 -12.52
N SER A 135 22.91 22.02 -12.42
CA SER A 135 24.11 21.19 -12.24
C SER A 135 23.95 19.83 -12.92
N LYS A 136 25.05 19.26 -13.38
CA LYS A 136 25.10 17.86 -13.81
C LYS A 136 25.13 16.87 -12.61
N TYR A 137 25.42 17.36 -11.42
CA TYR A 137 25.42 16.58 -10.17
C TYR A 137 24.29 17.06 -9.27
N LYS A 138 23.43 16.13 -8.86
CA LYS A 138 22.30 16.43 -7.98
C LYS A 138 22.77 16.91 -6.61
N GLU A 139 23.81 16.26 -6.07
CA GLU A 139 24.38 16.50 -4.74
C GLU A 139 24.90 17.93 -4.57
N ARG A 140 25.28 18.61 -5.65
CA ARG A 140 25.70 20.01 -5.62
C ARG A 140 24.56 21.00 -5.42
N LEU A 141 23.32 20.55 -5.56
CA LEU A 141 22.12 21.38 -5.40
C LEU A 141 21.43 21.14 -4.05
N GLU A 142 21.72 20.01 -3.40
CA GLU A 142 21.09 19.63 -2.13
C GLU A 142 21.32 20.62 -0.99
N PRO A 143 22.52 21.24 -0.82
CA PRO A 143 22.73 22.21 0.25
C PRO A 143 21.82 23.45 0.17
N TYR A 144 21.25 23.76 -0.99
CA TYR A 144 20.35 24.91 -1.18
C TYR A 144 18.87 24.59 -0.93
N LEU A 145 18.55 23.40 -0.45
CA LEU A 145 17.19 23.02 -0.06
C LEU A 145 16.89 23.37 1.40
N GLU A 146 17.93 23.62 2.20
CA GLU A 146 17.83 23.87 3.63
C GLU A 146 17.84 25.37 3.98
N GLU A 147 18.00 26.26 3.00
CA GLU A 147 17.87 27.71 3.15
C GLU A 147 16.42 28.15 2.80
#